data_6671f1f4db437998e6639549538778dc
#
_entry.id   6671f1f4db437998e6639549538778dc
#
_cell.length_a   1.000
_cell.length_b   1.000
_cell.length_c   1.000
_cell.angle_alpha   90.00
_cell.angle_beta   90.00
_cell.angle_gamma   90.00
#
_symmetry.space_group_name_H-M   'P 1'
#
loop_
_entity.id
_entity.type
_entity.pdbx_description
1 polymer ?
#
loop_
_entity_poly.entity_id
_entity_poly.type
_entity_poly.pdbx_seq_one_letter_code
_entity_poly.pdbx_strand_id
1 'polypeptide(L)'
;MKYLLVILCLCCFFSCSRTQELSLAELEAQGTEGLSEILAKTVSKPWRGEEFAPGRLGGTWRSVVKDEPKSFNLLIAEQDSATAAIVRSMHDSLLEYDMVRREWKPRAAEAQIVVDEKANTLTVFYALRDDLYWSYYNSDRKVKVTSDDVIFWYNEIEGDPACLSSGFHSQFLTMPDGSEAHVDIRKIDERRFAFHFPRIIADPLLHTNMDFGPRHIYEPAKKQGGADGVRNLFRVDIDPKTIPSMGEWFLVEYTQGQRMVFKRNPNYWRKDANGASLPYLEEEIVRIIPDENTQLLLFRNGESDSYRLRPEDIDGLVNRGDGSYTVFNSEGSLSAAFWTFNQNPQNKDKPQYEWFTQKEFRQAMSCLLNRSRINTQVYRGLAEPKYSLFPEPNPYYNPALKLQYLYDLKRAETLLSSIGIKKDSAGVMRDNKNRPVEFDLSIRSESTINQDTASIIRDELAKLGIKVNIRVMDFQKQVEQLFSTFDWDSIIMGLSGSNIFPSQGSNVWPSTGNLHMWNPNQETPATDWEARIDYLYNEGKFTIDPVKAQGIWDEFQSILLEECPLIHLMRTRGFWAINNRWDFTNVYFDNMNGAEISYIWLK
;
A
#
# COMPACT_ATOMS: atom_id res chain seq x y z
N MET A 1 -14.89 13.15 -85.98
CA MET A 1 -15.40 13.41 -84.61
C MET A 1 -14.34 12.87 -83.65
N LYS A 2 -13.60 13.78 -83.03
CA LYS A 2 -12.48 13.50 -82.16
C LYS A 2 -13.00 13.58 -80.69
N TYR A 3 -12.89 12.52 -79.92
CA TYR A 3 -13.14 12.57 -78.47
C TYR A 3 -11.82 12.82 -77.75
N LEU A 4 -11.81 13.92 -77.01
CA LEU A 4 -10.69 14.33 -76.18
C LEU A 4 -10.91 13.70 -74.80
N LEU A 5 -10.03 12.78 -74.38
CA LEU A 5 -10.04 12.17 -73.04
C LEU A 5 -9.22 13.07 -72.10
N VAL A 6 -9.87 13.73 -71.15
CA VAL A 6 -9.22 14.50 -70.10
C VAL A 6 -8.99 13.56 -68.92
N ILE A 7 -7.73 13.18 -68.66
CA ILE A 7 -7.32 12.45 -67.46
C ILE A 7 -7.12 13.45 -66.33
N LEU A 8 -8.02 13.43 -65.35
CA LEU A 8 -7.92 14.21 -64.13
C LEU A 8 -7.03 13.44 -63.14
N CYS A 9 -5.76 13.83 -63.00
CA CYS A 9 -4.88 13.32 -61.94
C CYS A 9 -5.34 13.90 -60.59
N LEU A 10 -6.06 13.10 -59.78
CA LEU A 10 -6.28 13.39 -58.35
C LEU A 10 -4.99 13.13 -57.60
N CYS A 11 -4.22 14.15 -57.32
CA CYS A 11 -3.16 14.09 -56.30
C CYS A 11 -3.80 14.04 -54.91
N CYS A 12 -3.94 12.84 -54.35
CA CYS A 12 -4.21 12.68 -52.95
C CYS A 12 -3.01 13.18 -52.14
N PHE A 13 -3.07 14.40 -51.66
CA PHE A 13 -2.22 14.88 -50.59
C PHE A 13 -2.59 14.10 -49.34
N PHE A 14 -1.87 13.03 -49.02
CA PHE A 14 -1.83 12.50 -47.66
C PHE A 14 -1.13 13.56 -46.80
N SER A 15 -1.92 14.46 -46.22
CA SER A 15 -1.50 15.29 -45.11
C SER A 15 -1.26 14.35 -43.94
N CYS A 16 -0.02 13.93 -43.73
CA CYS A 16 0.43 13.37 -42.50
C CYS A 16 0.34 14.49 -41.47
N SER A 17 -0.82 14.67 -40.85
CA SER A 17 -0.94 15.54 -39.67
C SER A 17 -0.05 14.90 -38.58
N ARG A 18 1.18 15.43 -38.43
CA ARG A 18 1.92 15.24 -37.20
C ARG A 18 0.98 15.69 -36.09
N THR A 19 0.47 14.74 -35.31
CA THR A 19 -0.19 15.07 -34.05
C THR A 19 0.80 15.90 -33.26
N GLN A 20 0.51 17.19 -33.11
CA GLN A 20 1.36 18.09 -32.35
C GLN A 20 1.38 17.59 -30.90
N GLU A 21 2.56 17.30 -30.39
CA GLU A 21 2.71 16.85 -29.02
C GLU A 21 2.26 17.99 -28.09
N LEU A 22 1.31 17.71 -27.18
CA LEU A 22 0.79 18.72 -26.25
C LEU A 22 1.91 19.23 -25.34
N SER A 23 1.92 20.51 -25.09
CA SER A 23 2.82 21.12 -24.10
C SER A 23 2.49 20.63 -22.69
N LEU A 24 3.43 20.79 -21.76
CA LEU A 24 3.22 20.43 -20.37
C LEU A 24 2.01 21.14 -19.77
N ALA A 25 1.85 22.44 -20.05
CA ALA A 25 0.72 23.23 -19.56
C ALA A 25 -0.64 22.74 -20.11
N GLU A 26 -0.69 22.34 -21.38
CA GLU A 26 -1.90 21.76 -21.98
C GLU A 26 -2.24 20.40 -21.37
N LEU A 27 -1.24 19.55 -21.09
CA LEU A 27 -1.43 18.25 -20.41
C LEU A 27 -1.94 18.43 -18.97
N GLU A 28 -1.40 19.40 -18.24
CA GLU A 28 -1.82 19.73 -16.88
C GLU A 28 -3.26 20.27 -16.84
N ALA A 29 -3.59 21.17 -17.76
CA ALA A 29 -4.93 21.73 -17.88
C ALA A 29 -5.97 20.64 -18.21
N GLN A 30 -5.65 19.77 -19.17
CA GLN A 30 -6.50 18.65 -19.58
C GLN A 30 -6.75 17.65 -18.42
N GLY A 31 -5.70 17.32 -17.66
CA GLY A 31 -5.82 16.45 -16.49
C GLY A 31 -6.70 17.05 -15.39
N THR A 32 -6.54 18.34 -15.11
CA THR A 32 -7.31 19.05 -14.08
C THR A 32 -8.79 19.18 -14.47
N GLU A 33 -9.09 19.51 -15.71
CA GLU A 33 -10.46 19.62 -16.22
C GLU A 33 -11.18 18.27 -16.19
N GLY A 34 -10.53 17.20 -16.67
CA GLY A 34 -11.07 15.85 -16.69
C GLY A 34 -11.41 15.34 -15.29
N LEU A 35 -10.52 15.55 -14.32
CA LEU A 35 -10.78 15.18 -12.93
C LEU A 35 -11.98 15.93 -12.35
N SER A 36 -12.03 17.24 -12.56
CA SER A 36 -13.13 18.08 -12.03
C SER A 36 -14.49 17.65 -12.58
N GLU A 37 -14.57 17.29 -13.85
CA GLU A 37 -15.80 16.80 -14.48
C GLU A 37 -16.27 15.47 -13.87
N ILE A 38 -15.35 14.53 -13.64
CA ILE A 38 -15.68 13.22 -13.05
C ILE A 38 -16.08 13.36 -11.57
N LEU A 39 -15.37 14.19 -10.81
CA LEU A 39 -15.71 14.43 -9.41
C LEU A 39 -17.11 15.08 -9.26
N ALA A 40 -17.52 15.94 -10.18
CA ALA A 40 -18.86 16.53 -10.18
C ALA A 40 -19.99 15.52 -10.44
N LYS A 41 -19.68 14.37 -11.05
CA LYS A 41 -20.64 13.29 -11.37
C LYS A 41 -20.59 12.10 -10.40
N THR A 42 -19.66 12.12 -9.44
CA THR A 42 -19.47 11.04 -8.47
C THR A 42 -19.71 11.52 -7.05
N VAL A 43 -20.01 10.61 -6.14
CA VAL A 43 -20.32 10.94 -4.75
C VAL A 43 -19.03 10.84 -3.92
N SER A 44 -18.66 11.95 -3.28
CA SER A 44 -17.60 11.94 -2.26
C SER A 44 -18.23 11.73 -0.89
N LYS A 45 -17.80 10.69 -0.18
CA LYS A 45 -18.32 10.35 1.12
C LYS A 45 -17.20 9.89 2.07
N PRO A 46 -16.22 10.77 2.36
CA PRO A 46 -15.21 10.48 3.38
C PRO A 46 -15.88 10.44 4.75
N TRP A 47 -15.44 9.55 5.63
CA TRP A 47 -15.87 9.60 7.01
C TRP A 47 -15.34 10.87 7.68
N ARG A 48 -16.21 11.56 8.42
CA ARG A 48 -15.88 12.83 9.10
C ARG A 48 -16.02 12.74 10.62
N GLY A 49 -16.09 11.51 11.14
CA GLY A 49 -16.23 11.25 12.58
C GLY A 49 -17.67 11.31 13.08
N GLU A 50 -18.65 11.21 12.20
CA GLU A 50 -20.06 11.09 12.57
C GLU A 50 -20.34 9.74 13.23
N GLU A 51 -21.34 9.70 14.09
CA GLU A 51 -21.88 8.43 14.58
C GLU A 51 -22.66 7.72 13.48
N PHE A 52 -22.55 6.40 13.44
CA PHE A 52 -23.27 5.59 12.48
C PHE A 52 -24.76 5.45 12.89
N ALA A 53 -25.64 5.69 11.93
CA ALA A 53 -27.07 5.46 12.13
C ALA A 53 -27.35 3.94 12.27
N PRO A 54 -28.32 3.55 13.15
CA PRO A 54 -28.74 2.16 13.25
C PRO A 54 -29.30 1.64 11.92
N GLY A 55 -28.84 0.44 11.51
CA GLY A 55 -29.24 -0.22 10.28
C GLY A 55 -30.19 -1.40 10.49
N ARG A 56 -30.32 -2.23 9.48
CA ARG A 56 -31.18 -3.42 9.48
C ARG A 56 -30.37 -4.67 9.20
N LEU A 57 -30.57 -5.71 10.01
CA LEU A 57 -29.95 -7.00 9.82
C LEU A 57 -30.51 -7.71 8.58
N GLY A 58 -29.63 -8.35 7.81
CA GLY A 58 -29.97 -9.19 6.66
C GLY A 58 -29.25 -8.81 5.38
N GLY A 59 -29.42 -9.67 4.39
CA GLY A 59 -28.85 -9.48 3.06
C GLY A 59 -27.53 -10.20 2.84
N THR A 60 -27.27 -10.47 1.56
CA THR A 60 -26.03 -11.08 1.08
C THR A 60 -25.27 -10.06 0.24
N TRP A 61 -24.05 -9.72 0.64
CA TRP A 61 -23.12 -8.94 -0.15
C TRP A 61 -22.35 -9.85 -1.09
N ARG A 62 -22.21 -9.44 -2.35
CA ARG A 62 -21.46 -10.18 -3.36
C ARG A 62 -20.32 -9.32 -3.87
N SER A 63 -19.11 -9.80 -3.64
CA SER A 63 -17.89 -9.12 -4.06
C SER A 63 -17.02 -10.01 -4.93
N VAL A 64 -15.98 -9.43 -5.52
CA VAL A 64 -14.99 -10.15 -6.32
C VAL A 64 -13.57 -9.78 -5.87
N VAL A 65 -12.67 -10.77 -5.90
CA VAL A 65 -11.23 -10.58 -5.69
C VAL A 65 -10.46 -11.17 -6.86
N LYS A 66 -9.23 -10.69 -7.10
CA LYS A 66 -8.38 -11.20 -8.17
C LYS A 66 -7.61 -12.45 -7.75
N ASP A 67 -7.09 -12.42 -6.53
CA ASP A 67 -6.09 -13.36 -6.04
C ASP A 67 -6.70 -14.30 -5.00
N GLU A 68 -6.21 -15.54 -5.01
CA GLU A 68 -6.56 -16.54 -4.00
C GLU A 68 -5.71 -16.35 -2.74
N PRO A 69 -6.28 -16.61 -1.55
CA PRO A 69 -5.50 -16.71 -0.33
C PRO A 69 -4.57 -17.93 -0.37
N LYS A 70 -3.36 -17.79 0.16
CA LYS A 70 -2.42 -18.91 0.34
C LYS A 70 -2.73 -19.74 1.58
N SER A 71 -3.43 -19.15 2.54
CA SER A 71 -3.76 -19.73 3.83
C SER A 71 -4.93 -18.98 4.46
N PHE A 72 -5.45 -19.50 5.57
CA PHE A 72 -6.36 -18.76 6.48
C PHE A 72 -5.66 -18.47 7.82
N ASN A 73 -4.33 -18.50 7.83
CA ASN A 73 -3.49 -18.29 9.00
C ASN A 73 -3.10 -16.81 9.14
N LEU A 74 -3.32 -16.22 10.32
CA LEU A 74 -2.98 -14.83 10.60
C LEU A 74 -1.48 -14.54 10.40
N LEU A 75 -0.59 -15.46 10.78
CA LEU A 75 0.85 -15.30 10.58
C LEU A 75 1.23 -15.21 9.09
N ILE A 76 0.56 -15.96 8.22
CA ILE A 76 0.79 -15.90 6.76
C ILE A 76 0.20 -14.63 6.17
N ALA A 77 -0.88 -14.08 6.76
CA ALA A 77 -1.50 -12.83 6.35
C ALA A 77 -0.54 -11.63 6.42
N GLU A 78 0.48 -11.67 7.26
CA GLU A 78 1.51 -10.62 7.33
C GLU A 78 2.34 -10.49 6.04
N GLN A 79 2.45 -11.57 5.27
CA GLN A 79 3.31 -11.67 4.09
C GLN A 79 2.51 -11.78 2.77
N ASP A 80 1.20 -12.02 2.85
CA ASP A 80 0.33 -12.24 1.69
C ASP A 80 -0.94 -11.40 1.77
N SER A 81 -1.06 -10.40 0.91
CA SER A 81 -2.17 -9.46 0.92
C SER A 81 -3.53 -10.09 0.62
N ALA A 82 -3.57 -11.15 -0.21
CA ALA A 82 -4.80 -11.87 -0.50
C ALA A 82 -5.28 -12.65 0.74
N THR A 83 -4.37 -13.30 1.46
CA THR A 83 -4.65 -13.92 2.77
C THR A 83 -5.08 -12.87 3.80
N ALA A 84 -4.38 -11.72 3.87
CA ALA A 84 -4.70 -10.65 4.82
C ALA A 84 -6.11 -10.09 4.62
N ALA A 85 -6.54 -9.89 3.38
CA ALA A 85 -7.89 -9.39 3.05
C ALA A 85 -9.01 -10.31 3.58
N ILE A 86 -8.74 -11.59 3.71
CA ILE A 86 -9.69 -12.60 4.20
C ILE A 86 -9.62 -12.76 5.71
N VAL A 87 -8.41 -12.92 6.24
CA VAL A 87 -8.18 -13.32 7.64
C VAL A 87 -8.50 -12.20 8.61
N ARG A 88 -8.22 -10.94 8.27
CA ARG A 88 -8.45 -9.79 9.15
C ARG A 88 -9.89 -9.63 9.60
N SER A 89 -10.86 -10.01 8.77
CA SER A 89 -12.28 -9.96 9.13
C SER A 89 -12.69 -10.99 10.19
N MET A 90 -11.85 -12.01 10.44
CA MET A 90 -12.03 -13.03 11.47
C MET A 90 -11.27 -12.73 12.78
N HIS A 91 -10.45 -11.68 12.78
CA HIS A 91 -9.64 -11.25 13.93
C HIS A 91 -10.05 -9.82 14.34
N ASP A 92 -9.38 -9.29 15.34
CA ASP A 92 -9.54 -7.91 15.77
C ASP A 92 -8.22 -7.38 16.34
N SER A 93 -7.94 -6.09 16.13
CA SER A 93 -6.78 -5.43 16.70
C SER A 93 -7.08 -4.84 18.07
N LEU A 94 -6.05 -4.57 18.85
CA LEU A 94 -6.21 -3.98 20.19
C LEU A 94 -6.85 -2.58 20.11
N LEU A 95 -6.39 -1.76 19.16
CA LEU A 95 -6.85 -0.39 18.94
C LEU A 95 -7.14 -0.15 17.46
N GLU A 96 -7.87 0.91 17.14
CA GLU A 96 -8.00 1.45 15.78
C GLU A 96 -7.50 2.90 15.75
N TYR A 97 -6.90 3.31 14.64
CA TYR A 97 -6.48 4.70 14.45
C TYR A 97 -7.54 5.47 13.67
N ASP A 98 -8.10 6.50 14.31
CA ASP A 98 -9.04 7.42 13.68
C ASP A 98 -8.27 8.42 12.80
N MET A 99 -8.33 8.22 11.49
CA MET A 99 -7.64 9.06 10.50
C MET A 99 -8.13 10.50 10.48
N VAL A 100 -9.38 10.74 10.86
CA VAL A 100 -10.00 12.08 10.86
C VAL A 100 -9.59 12.87 12.09
N ARG A 101 -9.70 12.23 13.27
CA ARG A 101 -9.33 12.85 14.55
C ARG A 101 -7.83 12.75 14.85
N ARG A 102 -7.12 11.89 14.09
CA ARG A 102 -5.69 11.59 14.29
C ARG A 102 -5.38 11.10 15.70
N GLU A 103 -6.21 10.17 16.17
CA GLU A 103 -6.08 9.61 17.52
C GLU A 103 -6.33 8.10 17.52
N TRP A 104 -5.72 7.42 18.47
CA TRP A 104 -5.99 6.01 18.73
C TRP A 104 -7.28 5.85 19.52
N LYS A 105 -8.15 4.95 19.08
CA LYS A 105 -9.41 4.59 19.73
C LYS A 105 -9.39 3.16 20.24
N PRO A 106 -10.09 2.88 21.35
CA PRO A 106 -10.32 1.52 21.81
C PRO A 106 -11.02 0.66 20.74
N ARG A 107 -10.54 -0.58 20.58
CA ARG A 107 -11.21 -1.59 19.78
C ARG A 107 -11.37 -2.87 20.61
N ALA A 108 -10.47 -3.86 20.54
CA ALA A 108 -10.50 -5.01 21.46
C ALA A 108 -9.98 -4.67 22.86
N ALA A 109 -9.27 -3.54 23.03
CA ALA A 109 -8.73 -3.09 24.31
C ALA A 109 -8.77 -1.57 24.45
N GLU A 110 -8.69 -1.10 25.70
CA GLU A 110 -8.33 0.28 26.05
C GLU A 110 -6.83 0.32 26.36
N ALA A 111 -6.19 1.47 26.06
CA ALA A 111 -4.77 1.67 26.34
C ALA A 111 -4.53 2.92 27.20
N GLN A 112 -3.50 2.84 28.05
CA GLN A 112 -3.02 3.96 28.86
C GLN A 112 -1.50 4.01 28.81
N ILE A 113 -0.93 5.16 28.45
CA ILE A 113 0.51 5.40 28.40
C ILE A 113 0.96 6.05 29.71
N VAL A 114 2.01 5.52 30.31
CA VAL A 114 2.68 6.09 31.48
C VAL A 114 4.17 6.28 31.15
N VAL A 115 4.65 7.51 31.26
CA VAL A 115 6.05 7.88 30.97
C VAL A 115 6.77 8.13 32.30
N ASP A 116 7.95 7.52 32.47
CA ASP A 116 8.90 7.86 33.53
C ASP A 116 10.11 8.60 32.90
N GLU A 117 10.05 9.93 32.91
CA GLU A 117 11.10 10.77 32.35
C GLU A 117 12.44 10.61 33.10
N LYS A 118 12.41 10.31 34.41
CA LYS A 118 13.63 10.14 35.21
C LYS A 118 14.37 8.87 34.85
N ALA A 119 13.62 7.78 34.66
CA ALA A 119 14.18 6.51 34.25
C ALA A 119 14.38 6.43 32.73
N ASN A 120 13.86 7.38 31.96
CA ASN A 120 13.78 7.35 30.51
C ASN A 120 13.08 6.09 30.00
N THR A 121 11.97 5.68 30.65
CA THR A 121 11.19 4.49 30.28
C THR A 121 9.73 4.84 30.02
N LEU A 122 9.02 3.96 29.35
CA LEU A 122 7.60 4.12 29.04
C LEU A 122 6.90 2.78 29.21
N THR A 123 5.67 2.82 29.75
CA THR A 123 4.81 1.65 29.87
C THR A 123 3.48 1.93 29.19
N VAL A 124 3.03 1.00 28.34
CA VAL A 124 1.66 0.99 27.80
C VAL A 124 0.86 -0.09 28.48
N PHE A 125 -0.14 0.31 29.23
CA PHE A 125 -1.09 -0.61 29.87
C PHE A 125 -2.26 -0.84 28.93
N TYR A 126 -2.66 -2.10 28.79
CA TYR A 126 -3.85 -2.51 28.04
C TYR A 126 -4.86 -3.21 28.94
N ALA A 127 -6.14 -2.96 28.68
CA ALA A 127 -7.25 -3.65 29.31
C ALA A 127 -8.21 -4.18 28.23
N LEU A 128 -8.22 -5.50 28.01
CA LEU A 128 -9.14 -6.15 27.08
C LEU A 128 -10.60 -5.93 27.51
N ARG A 129 -11.47 -5.85 26.54
CA ARG A 129 -12.92 -5.93 26.76
C ARG A 129 -13.26 -7.25 27.45
N ASP A 130 -14.38 -7.30 28.15
CA ASP A 130 -14.84 -8.51 28.85
C ASP A 130 -15.78 -9.38 28.02
N ASP A 131 -16.20 -8.91 26.84
CA ASP A 131 -17.11 -9.57 25.92
C ASP A 131 -16.43 -10.18 24.67
N LEU A 132 -15.11 -10.37 24.71
CA LEU A 132 -14.35 -10.99 23.62
C LEU A 132 -14.31 -12.51 23.72
N TYR A 133 -14.64 -13.19 22.61
CA TYR A 133 -14.63 -14.65 22.52
C TYR A 133 -14.14 -15.12 21.16
N TRP A 134 -13.31 -16.14 21.15
CA TRP A 134 -13.10 -17.01 20.00
C TRP A 134 -14.33 -17.91 19.86
N SER A 135 -15.15 -17.66 18.87
CA SER A 135 -16.40 -18.37 18.58
C SER A 135 -16.24 -19.27 17.36
N TYR A 136 -17.06 -20.32 17.27
CA TYR A 136 -17.04 -21.26 16.15
C TYR A 136 -18.37 -21.21 15.40
N TYR A 137 -18.31 -21.36 14.08
CA TYR A 137 -19.53 -21.34 13.25
C TYR A 137 -20.49 -22.46 13.66
N ASN A 138 -21.76 -22.11 13.79
CA ASN A 138 -22.86 -23.03 14.13
C ASN A 138 -22.57 -23.91 15.36
N SER A 139 -21.97 -23.32 16.39
CA SER A 139 -21.57 -24.01 17.61
C SER A 139 -21.74 -23.09 18.83
N ASP A 140 -22.14 -23.68 19.97
CA ASP A 140 -22.17 -22.98 21.26
C ASP A 140 -20.79 -22.85 21.90
N ARG A 141 -19.78 -23.47 21.29
CA ARG A 141 -18.40 -23.41 21.79
C ARG A 141 -17.86 -22.00 21.67
N LYS A 142 -17.44 -21.46 22.82
CA LYS A 142 -16.77 -20.18 22.95
C LYS A 142 -15.56 -20.31 23.85
N VAL A 143 -14.45 -19.73 23.47
CA VAL A 143 -13.26 -19.63 24.31
C VAL A 143 -13.02 -18.17 24.61
N LYS A 144 -12.94 -17.81 25.88
CA LYS A 144 -12.71 -16.44 26.33
C LYS A 144 -11.36 -15.95 25.80
N VAL A 145 -11.34 -14.75 25.23
CA VAL A 145 -10.09 -14.07 24.90
C VAL A 145 -9.51 -13.48 26.19
N THR A 146 -8.23 -13.72 26.41
CA THR A 146 -7.52 -13.26 27.60
C THR A 146 -6.18 -12.62 27.26
N SER A 147 -5.56 -11.95 28.22
CA SER A 147 -4.20 -11.41 28.08
C SER A 147 -3.17 -12.47 27.69
N ASP A 148 -3.43 -13.75 28.02
CA ASP A 148 -2.54 -14.85 27.63
C ASP A 148 -2.51 -15.09 26.12
N ASP A 149 -3.59 -14.79 25.38
CA ASP A 149 -3.59 -14.87 23.91
C ASP A 149 -2.61 -13.86 23.30
N VAL A 150 -2.66 -12.60 23.78
CA VAL A 150 -1.78 -11.52 23.33
C VAL A 150 -0.33 -11.79 23.71
N ILE A 151 -0.08 -12.16 24.98
CA ILE A 151 1.27 -12.42 25.50
C ILE A 151 1.92 -13.60 24.78
N PHE A 152 1.14 -14.67 24.54
CA PHE A 152 1.62 -15.82 23.79
C PHE A 152 1.97 -15.45 22.36
N TRP A 153 1.11 -14.68 21.69
CA TRP A 153 1.37 -14.24 20.31
C TRP A 153 2.65 -13.41 20.23
N TYR A 154 2.78 -12.41 21.08
CA TYR A 154 3.94 -11.53 21.11
C TYR A 154 5.24 -12.29 21.38
N ASN A 155 5.28 -13.10 22.45
CA ASN A 155 6.52 -13.77 22.86
C ASN A 155 6.86 -15.01 22.03
N GLU A 156 5.84 -15.81 21.66
CA GLU A 156 6.05 -17.14 21.10
C GLU A 156 5.85 -17.21 19.59
N ILE A 157 5.07 -16.31 19.00
CA ILE A 157 4.85 -16.27 17.56
C ILE A 157 5.70 -15.17 16.93
N GLU A 158 5.51 -13.91 17.32
CA GLU A 158 6.33 -12.82 16.82
C GLU A 158 7.77 -12.86 17.34
N GLY A 159 7.97 -13.21 18.60
CA GLY A 159 9.28 -13.30 19.25
C GLY A 159 10.14 -14.50 18.84
N ASP A 160 9.61 -15.45 18.06
CA ASP A 160 10.38 -16.56 17.50
C ASP A 160 10.79 -16.26 16.05
N PRO A 161 12.10 -16.00 15.77
CA PRO A 161 12.55 -15.69 14.42
C PRO A 161 12.26 -16.79 13.40
N ALA A 162 12.10 -18.06 13.85
CA ALA A 162 11.75 -19.17 12.96
C ALA A 162 10.30 -19.07 12.43
N CYS A 163 9.42 -18.35 13.12
CA CYS A 163 8.07 -18.06 12.66
C CYS A 163 8.04 -17.07 11.48
N LEU A 164 9.10 -16.31 11.27
CA LEU A 164 9.24 -15.30 10.20
C LEU A 164 8.16 -14.22 10.25
N SER A 165 7.71 -13.84 11.45
CA SER A 165 6.80 -12.72 11.64
C SER A 165 7.49 -11.39 11.34
N SER A 166 6.76 -10.47 10.72
CA SER A 166 7.20 -9.08 10.51
C SER A 166 7.32 -8.31 11.84
N GLY A 167 6.64 -8.79 12.90
CA GLY A 167 6.68 -8.21 14.24
C GLY A 167 8.00 -8.42 14.99
N PHE A 168 8.81 -9.43 14.61
CA PHE A 168 10.03 -9.78 15.36
C PHE A 168 10.96 -8.58 15.61
N HIS A 169 11.37 -7.90 14.56
CA HIS A 169 12.31 -6.77 14.69
C HIS A 169 11.69 -5.54 15.38
N SER A 170 10.37 -5.41 15.38
CA SER A 170 9.69 -4.31 16.08
C SER A 170 9.72 -4.45 17.60
N GLN A 171 10.04 -5.65 18.13
CA GLN A 171 10.18 -5.90 19.56
C GLN A 171 11.48 -5.35 20.15
N PHE A 172 12.41 -4.87 19.32
CA PHE A 172 13.70 -4.35 19.77
C PHE A 172 13.84 -2.87 19.49
N LEU A 173 14.45 -2.15 20.45
CA LEU A 173 14.75 -0.74 20.34
C LEU A 173 16.26 -0.51 20.44
N THR A 174 16.78 0.33 19.55
CA THR A 174 18.17 0.79 19.63
C THR A 174 18.34 1.74 20.82
N MET A 175 19.25 1.40 21.71
CA MET A 175 19.59 2.20 22.86
C MET A 175 20.63 3.29 22.50
N PRO A 176 20.83 4.34 23.35
CA PRO A 176 21.79 5.40 23.07
C PRO A 176 23.24 4.95 22.90
N ASP A 177 23.62 3.81 23.45
CA ASP A 177 24.95 3.19 23.31
C ASP A 177 25.08 2.29 22.06
N GLY A 178 24.03 2.21 21.24
CA GLY A 178 23.99 1.39 20.04
C GLY A 178 23.59 -0.06 20.28
N SER A 179 23.38 -0.48 21.54
CA SER A 179 22.86 -1.82 21.85
C SER A 179 21.36 -1.92 21.52
N GLU A 180 20.86 -3.14 21.39
CA GLU A 180 19.43 -3.40 21.27
C GLU A 180 18.84 -3.85 22.61
N ALA A 181 17.64 -3.36 22.93
CA ALA A 181 16.89 -3.75 24.10
C ALA A 181 15.46 -4.14 23.73
N HIS A 182 14.98 -5.22 24.33
CA HIS A 182 13.67 -5.80 24.07
C HIS A 182 12.56 -4.99 24.75
N VAL A 183 11.41 -4.86 24.08
CA VAL A 183 10.17 -4.34 24.66
C VAL A 183 9.43 -5.50 25.33
N ASP A 184 9.44 -5.52 26.65
CA ASP A 184 8.84 -6.62 27.41
C ASP A 184 7.32 -6.50 27.49
N ILE A 185 6.61 -7.61 27.37
CA ILE A 185 5.19 -7.71 27.71
C ILE A 185 5.01 -8.48 29.03
N ARG A 186 4.15 -7.97 29.92
CA ARG A 186 3.91 -8.58 31.24
C ARG A 186 2.41 -8.69 31.53
N LYS A 187 2.02 -9.86 32.01
CA LYS A 187 0.67 -10.10 32.50
C LYS A 187 0.43 -9.37 33.82
N ILE A 188 -0.74 -8.74 33.94
CA ILE A 188 -1.25 -8.18 35.19
C ILE A 188 -2.35 -9.11 35.73
N ASP A 189 -3.33 -9.42 34.88
CA ASP A 189 -4.40 -10.38 35.17
C ASP A 189 -4.97 -10.97 33.84
N GLU A 190 -6.11 -11.63 33.89
CA GLU A 190 -6.72 -12.27 32.69
C GLU A 190 -7.10 -11.27 31.58
N ARG A 191 -7.33 -10.01 31.93
CA ARG A 191 -7.72 -8.97 30.96
C ARG A 191 -6.65 -7.92 30.77
N ARG A 192 -5.74 -7.75 31.73
CA ARG A 192 -4.78 -6.64 31.71
C ARG A 192 -3.36 -7.16 31.51
N PHE A 193 -2.63 -6.43 30.70
CA PHE A 193 -1.20 -6.63 30.46
C PHE A 193 -0.53 -5.29 30.18
N ALA A 194 0.78 -5.23 30.16
CA ALA A 194 1.52 -4.02 29.88
C ALA A 194 2.76 -4.29 29.04
N PHE A 195 3.04 -3.42 28.09
CA PHE A 195 4.32 -3.37 27.40
C PHE A 195 5.24 -2.38 28.10
N HIS A 196 6.46 -2.82 28.40
CA HIS A 196 7.49 -2.03 29.05
C HIS A 196 8.58 -1.68 28.05
N PHE A 197 8.69 -0.42 27.73
CA PHE A 197 9.70 0.12 26.83
C PHE A 197 10.94 0.52 27.64
N PRO A 198 12.14 0.01 27.27
CA PRO A 198 13.39 0.36 27.94
C PRO A 198 13.85 1.80 27.65
N ARG A 199 13.17 2.48 26.74
CA ARG A 199 13.41 3.86 26.33
C ARG A 199 12.11 4.53 25.94
N ILE A 200 11.95 5.85 26.19
CA ILE A 200 10.80 6.63 25.71
C ILE A 200 10.80 6.65 24.18
N ILE A 201 9.65 6.44 23.58
CA ILE A 201 9.41 6.39 22.13
C ILE A 201 8.22 7.28 21.78
N ALA A 202 8.24 7.90 20.61
CA ALA A 202 7.22 8.87 20.18
C ALA A 202 5.85 8.21 19.91
N ASP A 203 5.83 7.04 19.27
CA ASP A 203 4.60 6.35 18.83
C ASP A 203 4.43 4.96 19.49
N PRO A 204 4.30 4.85 20.84
CA PRO A 204 4.28 3.56 21.50
C PRO A 204 3.05 2.72 21.13
N LEU A 205 1.91 3.33 20.82
CA LEU A 205 0.70 2.61 20.41
C LEU A 205 0.84 1.99 19.02
N LEU A 206 1.58 2.62 18.12
CA LEU A 206 1.91 2.03 16.82
C LEU A 206 2.74 0.75 16.95
N HIS A 207 3.65 0.71 17.93
CA HIS A 207 4.52 -0.45 18.18
C HIS A 207 3.82 -1.60 18.89
N THR A 208 2.74 -1.33 19.63
CA THR A 208 2.07 -2.33 20.47
C THR A 208 0.67 -2.69 20.00
N ASN A 209 0.14 -1.96 18.99
CA ASN A 209 -1.13 -2.35 18.37
C ASN A 209 -0.91 -3.52 17.42
N MET A 210 -1.49 -4.66 17.74
CA MET A 210 -1.28 -5.90 17.04
C MET A 210 -2.58 -6.68 16.85
N ASP A 211 -2.64 -7.48 15.81
CA ASP A 211 -3.58 -8.58 15.66
C ASP A 211 -2.97 -9.82 16.33
N PHE A 212 -3.78 -10.71 16.86
CA PHE A 212 -3.31 -11.91 17.52
C PHE A 212 -4.24 -13.10 17.27
N GLY A 213 -3.71 -14.30 17.37
CA GLY A 213 -4.45 -15.54 17.12
C GLY A 213 -4.84 -16.27 18.41
N PRO A 214 -5.75 -17.28 18.31
CA PRO A 214 -6.25 -18.06 19.43
C PRO A 214 -5.15 -18.97 20.04
N ARG A 215 -4.66 -18.60 21.22
CA ARG A 215 -3.62 -19.36 21.93
C ARG A 215 -3.96 -20.84 22.05
N HIS A 216 -5.22 -21.18 22.35
CA HIS A 216 -5.66 -22.56 22.53
C HIS A 216 -5.51 -23.46 21.28
N ILE A 217 -5.20 -22.85 20.11
CA ILE A 217 -4.88 -23.57 18.86
C ILE A 217 -3.40 -23.43 18.51
N TYR A 218 -2.85 -22.21 18.57
CA TYR A 218 -1.46 -21.97 18.17
C TYR A 218 -0.44 -22.55 19.15
N GLU A 219 -0.72 -22.54 20.46
CA GLU A 219 0.21 -23.09 21.47
C GLU A 219 0.42 -24.59 21.32
N PRO A 220 -0.63 -25.43 21.19
CA PRO A 220 -0.45 -26.87 20.92
C PRO A 220 0.29 -27.13 19.60
N ALA A 221 -0.01 -26.39 18.54
CA ALA A 221 0.65 -26.55 17.24
C ALA A 221 2.14 -26.22 17.34
N LYS A 222 2.49 -25.13 18.05
CA LYS A 222 3.89 -24.76 18.29
C LYS A 222 4.63 -25.82 19.13
N LYS A 223 4.01 -26.33 20.19
CA LYS A 223 4.59 -27.39 21.04
C LYS A 223 4.85 -28.69 20.28
N GLN A 224 3.99 -29.02 19.32
CA GLN A 224 4.08 -30.26 18.55
C GLN A 224 5.03 -30.14 17.33
N GLY A 225 5.01 -29.04 16.63
CA GLY A 225 5.69 -28.87 15.32
C GLY A 225 6.57 -27.63 15.20
N GLY A 226 6.84 -26.92 16.32
CA GLY A 226 7.63 -25.68 16.27
C GLY A 226 7.02 -24.61 15.36
N ALA A 227 7.87 -23.82 14.72
CA ALA A 227 7.45 -22.78 13.76
C ALA A 227 6.68 -23.38 12.56
N ASP A 228 7.09 -24.53 12.06
CA ASP A 228 6.40 -25.20 10.95
C ASP A 228 4.98 -25.65 11.36
N GLY A 229 4.80 -26.13 12.59
CA GLY A 229 3.49 -26.46 13.14
C GLY A 229 2.54 -25.26 13.14
N VAL A 230 3.05 -24.08 13.52
CA VAL A 230 2.32 -22.81 13.49
C VAL A 230 2.02 -22.37 12.05
N ARG A 231 3.01 -22.35 11.18
CA ARG A 231 2.86 -21.88 9.78
C ARG A 231 1.92 -22.76 8.96
N ASN A 232 1.79 -24.03 9.31
CA ASN A 232 0.89 -24.98 8.64
C ASN A 232 -0.52 -25.03 9.22
N LEU A 233 -0.85 -24.22 10.24
CA LEU A 233 -2.23 -24.05 10.69
C LEU A 233 -3.09 -23.39 9.59
N PHE A 234 -4.36 -23.75 9.60
CA PHE A 234 -5.39 -23.11 8.77
C PHE A 234 -5.04 -23.05 7.27
N ARG A 235 -4.48 -24.13 6.74
CA ARG A 235 -4.23 -24.30 5.32
C ARG A 235 -5.54 -24.27 4.54
N VAL A 236 -5.46 -23.94 3.25
CA VAL A 236 -6.65 -23.81 2.38
C VAL A 236 -7.42 -25.13 2.14
N ASP A 237 -6.84 -26.27 2.49
CA ASP A 237 -7.43 -27.61 2.34
C ASP A 237 -8.20 -28.11 3.57
N ILE A 238 -8.28 -27.33 4.66
CA ILE A 238 -9.09 -27.68 5.82
C ILE A 238 -10.56 -27.29 5.65
N ASP A 239 -11.44 -27.86 6.50
CA ASP A 239 -12.81 -27.33 6.60
C ASP A 239 -12.78 -25.95 7.29
N PRO A 240 -13.11 -24.86 6.57
CA PRO A 240 -13.01 -23.51 7.12
C PRO A 240 -13.95 -23.26 8.31
N LYS A 241 -15.01 -24.05 8.48
CA LYS A 241 -15.92 -23.98 9.64
C LYS A 241 -15.24 -24.33 10.98
N THR A 242 -14.06 -24.96 10.92
CA THR A 242 -13.26 -25.29 12.12
C THR A 242 -12.42 -24.11 12.61
N ILE A 243 -12.30 -23.04 11.80
CA ILE A 243 -11.54 -21.85 12.14
C ILE A 243 -12.35 -20.99 13.11
N PRO A 244 -11.86 -20.68 14.31
CA PRO A 244 -12.54 -19.77 15.21
C PRO A 244 -12.38 -18.32 14.74
N SER A 245 -13.35 -17.50 15.08
CA SER A 245 -13.33 -16.06 14.83
C SER A 245 -13.66 -15.27 16.09
N MET A 246 -12.92 -14.20 16.35
CA MET A 246 -13.31 -13.13 17.26
C MET A 246 -13.78 -11.87 16.52
N GLY A 247 -13.63 -11.85 15.21
CA GLY A 247 -14.03 -10.76 14.31
C GLY A 247 -15.47 -10.85 13.84
N GLU A 248 -15.77 -10.07 12.83
CA GLU A 248 -17.12 -9.87 12.26
C GLU A 248 -17.68 -11.10 11.56
N TRP A 249 -16.80 -11.94 11.00
CA TRP A 249 -17.16 -13.00 10.08
C TRP A 249 -16.62 -14.36 10.49
N PHE A 250 -17.35 -15.41 10.12
CA PHE A 250 -16.88 -16.79 10.02
C PHE A 250 -16.68 -17.14 8.54
N LEU A 251 -15.52 -17.66 8.17
CA LEU A 251 -15.36 -18.32 6.88
C LEU A 251 -16.03 -19.70 6.95
N VAL A 252 -17.02 -19.93 6.10
CA VAL A 252 -17.83 -21.17 6.17
C VAL A 252 -17.69 -22.05 4.92
N GLU A 253 -17.19 -21.50 3.82
CA GLU A 253 -16.92 -22.23 2.59
C GLU A 253 -15.72 -21.63 1.88
N TYR A 254 -14.86 -22.48 1.37
CA TYR A 254 -13.84 -22.12 0.39
C TYR A 254 -13.85 -23.17 -0.73
N THR A 255 -14.03 -22.71 -1.95
CA THR A 255 -13.87 -23.52 -3.15
C THR A 255 -12.76 -22.92 -3.99
N GLN A 256 -11.65 -23.64 -4.08
CA GLN A 256 -10.43 -23.17 -4.74
C GLN A 256 -10.71 -22.72 -6.18
N GLY A 257 -10.15 -21.58 -6.58
CA GLY A 257 -10.35 -20.96 -7.89
C GLY A 257 -11.74 -20.42 -8.15
N GLN A 258 -12.67 -20.47 -7.18
CA GLN A 258 -14.06 -20.10 -7.40
C GLN A 258 -14.58 -19.07 -6.42
N ARG A 259 -14.67 -19.41 -5.11
CA ARG A 259 -15.33 -18.52 -4.14
C ARG A 259 -15.00 -18.84 -2.69
N MET A 260 -15.25 -17.85 -1.86
CA MET A 260 -15.36 -17.94 -0.40
C MET A 260 -16.74 -17.48 0.03
N VAL A 261 -17.27 -18.08 1.12
CA VAL A 261 -18.52 -17.65 1.74
C VAL A 261 -18.27 -17.36 3.21
N PHE A 262 -18.69 -16.19 3.63
CA PHE A 262 -18.63 -15.74 5.01
C PHE A 262 -20.03 -15.63 5.58
N LYS A 263 -20.17 -15.97 6.86
CA LYS A 263 -21.39 -15.76 7.64
C LYS A 263 -21.08 -14.86 8.82
N ARG A 264 -22.03 -13.99 9.13
CA ARG A 264 -21.93 -13.07 10.25
C ARG A 264 -21.66 -13.80 11.56
N ASN A 265 -20.73 -13.28 12.37
CA ASN A 265 -20.48 -13.74 13.72
C ASN A 265 -21.46 -13.04 14.69
N PRO A 266 -22.48 -13.70 15.22
CA PRO A 266 -23.42 -13.08 16.15
C PRO A 266 -22.81 -12.76 17.52
N ASN A 267 -21.61 -13.28 17.80
CA ASN A 267 -20.85 -13.05 19.03
C ASN A 267 -19.83 -11.93 18.90
N TYR A 268 -19.77 -11.25 17.75
CA TYR A 268 -18.91 -10.09 17.60
C TYR A 268 -19.31 -8.97 18.57
N TRP A 269 -18.36 -8.41 19.24
CA TRP A 269 -18.59 -7.47 20.34
C TRP A 269 -19.17 -6.13 19.89
N ARG A 270 -18.86 -5.67 18.65
CA ARG A 270 -19.26 -4.34 18.17
C ARG A 270 -20.76 -4.29 17.91
N LYS A 271 -21.38 -3.26 18.46
CA LYS A 271 -22.83 -3.02 18.35
C LYS A 271 -23.10 -1.59 17.93
N ASP A 272 -24.24 -1.38 17.30
CA ASP A 272 -24.75 -0.03 17.03
C ASP A 272 -25.36 0.62 18.27
N ALA A 273 -25.82 1.87 18.13
CA ALA A 273 -26.44 2.64 19.21
C ALA A 273 -27.74 1.99 19.79
N ASN A 274 -28.38 1.10 19.04
CA ASN A 274 -29.56 0.35 19.49
C ASN A 274 -29.22 -1.03 20.08
N GLY A 275 -27.93 -1.38 20.13
CA GLY A 275 -27.44 -2.67 20.65
C GLY A 275 -27.51 -3.81 19.63
N ALA A 276 -27.81 -3.57 18.37
CA ALA A 276 -27.74 -4.57 17.31
C ALA A 276 -26.27 -4.86 16.97
N SER A 277 -25.90 -6.16 16.87
CA SER A 277 -24.54 -6.56 16.54
C SER A 277 -24.21 -6.29 15.07
N LEU A 278 -22.99 -5.79 14.82
CA LEU A 278 -22.43 -5.63 13.47
C LEU A 278 -21.76 -6.94 13.00
N PRO A 279 -21.52 -7.09 11.70
CA PRO A 279 -22.06 -6.30 10.60
C PRO A 279 -23.58 -6.51 10.43
N TYR A 280 -24.25 -5.60 9.73
CA TYR A 280 -25.68 -5.78 9.42
C TYR A 280 -25.94 -6.87 8.37
N LEU A 281 -24.96 -7.12 7.51
CA LEU A 281 -25.02 -8.18 6.51
C LEU A 281 -25.05 -9.55 7.19
N GLU A 282 -25.84 -10.46 6.64
CA GLU A 282 -25.93 -11.84 7.13
C GLU A 282 -24.88 -12.75 6.49
N GLU A 283 -24.53 -12.43 5.24
CA GLU A 283 -23.63 -13.22 4.42
C GLU A 283 -22.79 -12.34 3.49
N GLU A 284 -21.55 -12.75 3.25
CA GLU A 284 -20.73 -12.25 2.15
C GLU A 284 -20.29 -13.41 1.26
N ILE A 285 -20.44 -13.25 -0.05
CA ILE A 285 -19.93 -14.18 -1.07
C ILE A 285 -18.86 -13.47 -1.87
N VAL A 286 -17.63 -13.92 -1.74
CA VAL A 286 -16.45 -13.40 -2.45
C VAL A 286 -16.09 -14.36 -3.56
N ARG A 287 -16.26 -13.97 -4.83
CA ARG A 287 -15.81 -14.75 -5.98
C ARG A 287 -14.37 -14.44 -6.34
N ILE A 288 -13.61 -15.45 -6.77
CA ILE A 288 -12.24 -15.30 -7.23
C ILE A 288 -12.27 -15.15 -8.76
N ILE A 289 -12.06 -13.94 -9.25
CA ILE A 289 -12.17 -13.57 -10.67
C ILE A 289 -10.94 -12.76 -11.06
N PRO A 290 -9.89 -13.37 -11.61
CA PRO A 290 -8.65 -12.66 -11.98
C PRO A 290 -8.84 -11.64 -13.10
N ASP A 291 -9.74 -11.91 -14.06
CA ASP A 291 -9.96 -11.05 -15.22
C ASP A 291 -10.88 -9.86 -14.90
N GLU A 292 -10.36 -8.64 -15.05
CA GLU A 292 -11.07 -7.40 -14.72
C GLU A 292 -12.26 -7.10 -15.64
N ASN A 293 -12.25 -7.57 -16.89
CA ASN A 293 -13.39 -7.39 -17.78
C ASN A 293 -14.55 -8.29 -17.36
N THR A 294 -14.23 -9.50 -16.89
CA THR A 294 -15.21 -10.40 -16.28
C THR A 294 -15.79 -9.81 -14.99
N GLN A 295 -14.96 -9.18 -14.14
CA GLN A 295 -15.45 -8.49 -12.94
C GLN A 295 -16.44 -7.37 -13.30
N LEU A 296 -16.13 -6.54 -14.31
CA LEU A 296 -17.03 -5.50 -14.81
C LEU A 296 -18.33 -6.09 -15.34
N LEU A 297 -18.27 -7.21 -16.06
CA LEU A 297 -19.47 -7.88 -16.59
C LEU A 297 -20.36 -8.41 -15.47
N LEU A 298 -19.78 -9.05 -14.44
CA LEU A 298 -20.52 -9.52 -13.27
C LEU A 298 -21.24 -8.37 -12.54
N PHE A 299 -20.57 -7.22 -12.40
CA PHE A 299 -21.19 -6.05 -11.82
C PHE A 299 -22.37 -5.53 -12.66
N ARG A 300 -22.20 -5.39 -13.98
CA ARG A 300 -23.26 -4.94 -14.89
C ARG A 300 -24.47 -5.88 -14.92
N ASN A 301 -24.24 -7.17 -14.72
CA ASN A 301 -25.30 -8.19 -14.65
C ASN A 301 -25.98 -8.24 -13.25
N GLY A 302 -25.54 -7.44 -12.27
CA GLY A 302 -26.03 -7.49 -10.89
C GLY A 302 -25.60 -8.72 -10.10
N GLU A 303 -24.58 -9.43 -10.57
CA GLU A 303 -24.00 -10.60 -9.92
C GLU A 303 -22.90 -10.23 -8.91
N SER A 304 -22.38 -9.00 -8.96
CA SER A 304 -21.55 -8.36 -7.95
C SER A 304 -22.23 -7.10 -7.45
N ASP A 305 -22.09 -6.77 -6.18
CA ASP A 305 -22.69 -5.59 -5.55
C ASP A 305 -21.82 -4.35 -5.64
N SER A 306 -20.52 -4.56 -5.87
CA SER A 306 -19.55 -3.48 -6.05
C SER A 306 -18.58 -3.79 -7.17
N TYR A 307 -18.02 -2.72 -7.74
CA TYR A 307 -16.94 -2.78 -8.72
C TYR A 307 -15.99 -1.60 -8.52
N ARG A 308 -14.71 -1.88 -8.42
CA ARG A 308 -13.67 -0.84 -8.40
C ARG A 308 -13.32 -0.46 -9.83
N LEU A 309 -13.64 0.77 -10.23
CA LEU A 309 -13.45 1.24 -11.59
C LEU A 309 -11.96 1.38 -11.94
N ARG A 310 -11.61 0.92 -13.12
CA ARG A 310 -10.35 1.28 -13.79
C ARG A 310 -10.54 2.61 -14.54
N PRO A 311 -9.47 3.32 -14.89
CA PRO A 311 -9.58 4.57 -15.67
C PRO A 311 -10.37 4.43 -16.98
N GLU A 312 -10.23 3.29 -17.68
CA GLU A 312 -10.95 3.00 -18.91
C GLU A 312 -12.45 2.78 -18.73
N ASP A 313 -12.90 2.41 -17.55
CA ASP A 313 -14.32 2.13 -17.26
C ASP A 313 -15.13 3.38 -16.91
N ILE A 314 -14.44 4.50 -16.57
CA ILE A 314 -15.05 5.74 -16.09
C ILE A 314 -16.12 6.25 -17.06
N ASP A 315 -15.81 6.37 -18.35
CA ASP A 315 -16.77 6.87 -19.33
C ASP A 315 -18.04 6.00 -19.39
N GLY A 316 -17.86 4.66 -19.35
CA GLY A 316 -18.97 3.72 -19.43
C GLY A 316 -19.83 3.66 -18.17
N LEU A 317 -19.30 3.93 -17.00
CA LEU A 317 -20.00 3.80 -15.72
C LEU A 317 -20.41 5.15 -15.12
N VAL A 318 -19.66 6.22 -15.35
CA VAL A 318 -19.97 7.56 -14.82
C VAL A 318 -20.84 8.36 -15.78
N ASN A 319 -20.44 8.41 -17.07
CA ASN A 319 -21.12 9.24 -18.06
C ASN A 319 -22.34 8.57 -18.69
N ARG A 320 -22.35 7.24 -18.76
CA ARG A 320 -23.41 6.44 -19.42
C ARG A 320 -24.07 5.42 -18.48
N GLY A 321 -24.02 5.67 -17.18
CA GLY A 321 -24.66 4.82 -16.18
C GLY A 321 -26.18 4.79 -16.34
N ASP A 322 -26.78 3.63 -16.00
CA ASP A 322 -28.23 3.38 -16.13
C ASP A 322 -29.04 3.73 -14.86
N GLY A 323 -28.38 4.25 -13.83
CA GLY A 323 -28.99 4.60 -12.55
C GLY A 323 -29.21 3.42 -11.60
N SER A 324 -28.81 2.20 -11.95
CA SER A 324 -28.92 1.02 -11.07
C SER A 324 -27.86 1.02 -9.95
N TYR A 325 -26.84 1.86 -10.05
CA TYR A 325 -25.75 2.00 -9.10
C TYR A 325 -25.37 3.46 -8.87
N THR A 326 -24.61 3.69 -7.81
CA THR A 326 -23.97 4.98 -7.52
C THR A 326 -22.47 4.81 -7.59
N VAL A 327 -21.78 5.77 -8.23
CA VAL A 327 -20.31 5.80 -8.27
C VAL A 327 -19.81 6.73 -7.18
N PHE A 328 -19.01 6.16 -6.28
CA PHE A 328 -18.33 6.89 -5.22
C PHE A 328 -16.88 7.14 -5.59
N ASN A 329 -16.31 8.23 -5.07
CA ASN A 329 -14.88 8.52 -5.16
C ASN A 329 -14.27 8.63 -3.77
N SER A 330 -13.01 8.17 -3.63
CA SER A 330 -12.20 8.45 -2.45
C SER A 330 -11.36 9.72 -2.66
N GLU A 331 -10.73 10.19 -1.60
CA GLU A 331 -9.59 11.11 -1.70
C GLU A 331 -8.39 10.40 -2.36
N GLY A 332 -7.34 11.18 -2.71
CA GLY A 332 -6.12 10.61 -3.28
C GLY A 332 -5.43 9.63 -2.32
N SER A 333 -4.93 8.52 -2.84
CA SER A 333 -4.18 7.53 -2.07
C SER A 333 -3.03 8.17 -1.28
N LEU A 334 -2.79 7.72 -0.07
CA LEU A 334 -1.65 8.17 0.76
C LEU A 334 -0.31 7.62 0.26
N SER A 335 -0.33 6.49 -0.45
CA SER A 335 0.82 5.89 -1.11
C SER A 335 0.85 6.18 -2.61
N ALA A 336 1.99 5.94 -3.24
CA ALA A 336 2.14 5.99 -4.69
C ALA A 336 3.12 4.92 -5.15
N ALA A 337 2.93 4.43 -6.37
CA ALA A 337 3.98 3.68 -7.04
C ALA A 337 5.22 4.57 -7.24
N PHE A 338 6.38 3.94 -7.31
CA PHE A 338 7.65 4.60 -7.54
C PHE A 338 8.48 3.86 -8.58
N TRP A 339 9.43 4.57 -9.16
CA TRP A 339 10.49 4.05 -9.99
C TRP A 339 11.80 4.12 -9.20
N THR A 340 12.56 3.03 -9.16
CA THR A 340 13.83 2.95 -8.45
C THR A 340 14.89 2.24 -9.28
N PHE A 341 16.15 2.45 -8.89
CA PHE A 341 17.35 1.99 -9.58
C PHE A 341 18.19 1.13 -8.66
N ASN A 342 18.72 0.05 -9.19
CA ASN A 342 19.52 -0.91 -8.44
C ASN A 342 20.89 -0.32 -8.06
N GLN A 343 21.12 -0.14 -6.77
CA GLN A 343 22.38 0.34 -6.21
C GLN A 343 23.10 -0.76 -5.41
N ASN A 344 22.67 -2.03 -5.57
CA ASN A 344 23.29 -3.15 -4.86
C ASN A 344 24.72 -3.42 -5.39
N PRO A 345 25.74 -3.47 -4.51
CA PRO A 345 27.15 -3.67 -4.89
C PRO A 345 27.45 -4.98 -5.63
N GLN A 346 26.54 -5.96 -5.61
CA GLN A 346 26.70 -7.16 -6.45
C GLN A 346 26.71 -6.83 -7.96
N ASN A 347 26.17 -5.67 -8.35
CA ASN A 347 26.14 -5.20 -9.73
C ASN A 347 27.29 -4.24 -10.08
N LYS A 348 28.32 -4.08 -9.22
CA LYS A 348 29.40 -3.09 -9.40
C LYS A 348 30.17 -3.22 -10.73
N ASP A 349 30.15 -4.39 -11.33
CA ASP A 349 30.82 -4.62 -12.62
C ASP A 349 29.95 -4.20 -13.83
N LYS A 350 28.69 -3.85 -13.62
CA LYS A 350 27.77 -3.33 -14.64
C LYS A 350 27.92 -1.81 -14.78
N PRO A 351 27.87 -1.27 -16.03
CA PRO A 351 27.88 0.18 -16.24
C PRO A 351 26.72 0.89 -15.54
N GLN A 352 25.56 0.25 -15.44
CA GLN A 352 24.35 0.76 -14.81
C GLN A 352 24.58 1.10 -13.33
N TYR A 353 25.33 0.29 -12.60
CA TYR A 353 25.68 0.57 -11.20
C TYR A 353 26.46 1.88 -11.05
N GLU A 354 27.44 2.14 -11.96
CA GLU A 354 28.22 3.40 -11.93
C GLU A 354 27.33 4.63 -12.14
N TRP A 355 26.25 4.51 -12.91
CA TRP A 355 25.31 5.60 -13.17
C TRP A 355 24.28 5.73 -12.04
N PHE A 356 23.69 4.62 -11.60
CA PHE A 356 22.58 4.59 -10.65
C PHE A 356 22.96 5.04 -9.24
N THR A 357 24.21 4.85 -8.83
CA THR A 357 24.74 5.31 -7.54
C THR A 357 24.97 6.83 -7.50
N GLN A 358 25.00 7.52 -8.64
CA GLN A 358 25.12 8.97 -8.71
C GLN A 358 23.74 9.64 -8.58
N LYS A 359 23.60 10.56 -7.63
CA LYS A 359 22.34 11.25 -7.40
C LYS A 359 21.88 12.07 -8.61
N GLU A 360 22.82 12.70 -9.33
CA GLU A 360 22.54 13.49 -10.51
C GLU A 360 21.90 12.65 -11.62
N PHE A 361 22.24 11.36 -11.73
CA PHE A 361 21.57 10.45 -12.63
C PHE A 361 20.11 10.24 -12.21
N ARG A 362 19.85 9.93 -10.93
CA ARG A 362 18.49 9.70 -10.42
C ARG A 362 17.65 10.97 -10.50
N GLN A 363 18.23 12.13 -10.20
CA GLN A 363 17.59 13.44 -10.38
C GLN A 363 17.24 13.72 -11.85
N ALA A 364 18.15 13.39 -12.77
CA ALA A 364 17.89 13.50 -14.22
C ALA A 364 16.73 12.59 -14.66
N MET A 365 16.68 11.35 -14.14
CA MET A 365 15.57 10.43 -14.43
C MET A 365 14.24 10.98 -13.89
N SER A 366 14.24 11.63 -12.72
CA SER A 366 13.05 12.34 -12.21
C SER A 366 12.64 13.51 -13.12
N CYS A 367 13.61 14.27 -13.65
CA CYS A 367 13.34 15.34 -14.63
C CYS A 367 12.85 14.79 -15.99
N LEU A 368 13.08 13.54 -16.31
CA LEU A 368 12.57 12.89 -17.53
C LEU A 368 11.20 12.21 -17.33
N LEU A 369 10.72 12.14 -16.10
CA LEU A 369 9.42 11.55 -15.79
C LEU A 369 8.28 12.57 -16.04
N ASN A 370 7.61 12.48 -17.18
CA ASN A 370 6.48 13.32 -17.53
C ASN A 370 5.20 12.88 -16.84
N ARG A 371 5.03 13.28 -15.58
CA ARG A 371 3.86 12.91 -14.76
C ARG A 371 2.56 13.45 -15.32
N SER A 372 2.57 14.61 -15.96
CA SER A 372 1.37 15.19 -16.59
C SER A 372 0.91 14.36 -17.78
N ARG A 373 1.84 13.87 -18.63
CA ARG A 373 1.54 12.94 -19.71
C ARG A 373 1.01 11.61 -19.18
N ILE A 374 1.64 11.06 -18.14
CA ILE A 374 1.19 9.82 -17.48
C ILE A 374 -0.22 10.03 -16.93
N ASN A 375 -0.49 11.14 -16.22
CA ASN A 375 -1.82 11.42 -15.69
C ASN A 375 -2.88 11.45 -16.81
N THR A 376 -2.61 12.22 -17.86
CA THR A 376 -3.58 12.42 -18.96
C THR A 376 -3.80 11.14 -19.77
N GLN A 377 -2.73 10.45 -20.18
CA GLN A 377 -2.81 9.32 -21.10
C GLN A 377 -3.11 7.99 -20.44
N VAL A 378 -2.56 7.74 -19.24
CA VAL A 378 -2.75 6.46 -18.52
C VAL A 378 -3.89 6.56 -17.52
N TYR A 379 -3.91 7.61 -16.69
CA TYR A 379 -4.93 7.78 -15.65
C TYR A 379 -6.14 8.61 -16.07
N ARG A 380 -6.16 9.14 -17.31
CA ARG A 380 -7.26 9.98 -17.85
C ARG A 380 -7.58 11.18 -16.96
N GLY A 381 -6.56 11.77 -16.34
CA GLY A 381 -6.69 12.87 -15.41
C GLY A 381 -7.09 12.49 -13.99
N LEU A 382 -7.31 11.20 -13.68
CA LEU A 382 -7.88 10.73 -12.41
C LEU A 382 -6.84 10.48 -11.30
N ALA A 383 -5.60 10.84 -11.54
CA ALA A 383 -4.52 10.73 -10.55
C ALA A 383 -3.85 12.08 -10.30
N GLU A 384 -3.08 12.15 -9.24
CA GLU A 384 -2.31 13.33 -8.85
C GLU A 384 -0.83 12.98 -8.76
N PRO A 385 0.10 13.83 -9.26
CA PRO A 385 1.52 13.61 -9.04
C PRO A 385 1.87 13.62 -7.56
N LYS A 386 2.72 12.69 -7.11
CA LYS A 386 3.23 12.72 -5.74
C LYS A 386 4.58 13.44 -5.69
N TYR A 387 4.64 14.58 -5.01
CA TYR A 387 5.83 15.41 -4.87
C TYR A 387 6.38 15.48 -3.44
N SER A 388 5.59 15.11 -2.42
CA SER A 388 6.00 15.07 -1.02
C SER A 388 6.33 13.63 -0.60
N LEU A 389 7.23 13.47 0.35
CA LEU A 389 7.48 12.17 0.97
C LEU A 389 6.36 11.80 1.92
N PHE A 390 6.12 12.63 2.95
CA PHE A 390 5.02 12.43 3.87
C PHE A 390 3.70 12.92 3.27
N PRO A 391 2.59 12.22 3.51
CA PRO A 391 1.25 12.68 3.14
C PRO A 391 0.72 13.70 4.15
N GLU A 392 -0.32 14.45 3.78
CA GLU A 392 -0.93 15.50 4.59
C GLU A 392 -1.40 15.04 5.99
N PRO A 393 -1.87 13.80 6.21
CA PRO A 393 -2.21 13.33 7.55
C PRO A 393 -1.02 13.10 8.49
N ASN A 394 0.22 13.00 7.97
CA ASN A 394 1.39 12.83 8.81
C ASN A 394 1.61 14.09 9.68
N PRO A 395 1.85 13.96 11.00
CA PRO A 395 2.02 15.11 11.90
C PRO A 395 3.19 16.02 11.52
N TYR A 396 4.19 15.49 10.82
CA TYR A 396 5.37 16.23 10.36
C TYR A 396 5.36 16.48 8.85
N TYR A 397 4.18 16.46 8.23
CA TYR A 397 4.02 16.92 6.85
C TYR A 397 4.40 18.39 6.73
N ASN A 398 5.33 18.68 5.82
CA ASN A 398 5.76 20.04 5.53
C ASN A 398 5.47 20.37 4.06
N PRO A 399 4.49 21.25 3.77
CA PRO A 399 4.10 21.58 2.39
C PRO A 399 5.20 22.33 1.61
N ALA A 400 6.22 22.87 2.30
CA ALA A 400 7.37 23.50 1.66
C ALA A 400 8.38 22.46 1.12
N LEU A 401 8.39 21.24 1.68
CA LEU A 401 9.28 20.16 1.25
C LEU A 401 8.64 19.37 0.11
N LYS A 402 9.05 19.70 -1.12
CA LYS A 402 8.57 19.04 -2.34
C LYS A 402 9.75 18.70 -3.23
N LEU A 403 9.56 17.64 -4.02
CA LEU A 403 10.49 17.25 -5.08
C LEU A 403 10.79 18.45 -6.00
N GLN A 404 12.07 18.76 -6.15
CA GLN A 404 12.52 19.86 -7.00
C GLN A 404 12.85 19.44 -8.44
N TYR A 405 12.99 18.14 -8.69
CA TYR A 405 13.39 17.56 -9.97
C TYR A 405 12.14 17.20 -10.80
N LEU A 406 11.40 18.24 -11.18
CA LEU A 406 10.20 18.13 -12.02
C LEU A 406 10.58 17.98 -13.49
N TYR A 407 9.61 17.65 -14.35
CA TYR A 407 9.82 17.40 -15.78
C TYR A 407 10.48 18.60 -16.48
N ASP A 408 11.72 18.41 -16.90
CA ASP A 408 12.55 19.39 -17.60
C ASP A 408 13.70 18.69 -18.34
N LEU A 409 13.57 18.58 -19.66
CA LEU A 409 14.57 17.92 -20.51
C LEU A 409 15.95 18.60 -20.47
N LYS A 410 16.00 19.94 -20.38
CA LYS A 410 17.25 20.69 -20.34
C LYS A 410 17.97 20.50 -19.01
N ARG A 411 17.23 20.53 -17.93
CA ARG A 411 17.77 20.25 -16.60
C ARG A 411 18.30 18.82 -16.50
N ALA A 412 17.58 17.83 -17.05
CA ALA A 412 18.04 16.46 -17.13
C ALA A 412 19.35 16.33 -17.89
N GLU A 413 19.48 16.98 -19.06
CA GLU A 413 20.71 16.98 -19.86
C GLU A 413 21.87 17.66 -19.11
N THR A 414 21.61 18.73 -18.37
CA THR A 414 22.60 19.41 -17.54
C THR A 414 23.10 18.52 -16.42
N LEU A 415 22.21 17.84 -15.69
CA LEU A 415 22.54 16.90 -14.63
C LEU A 415 23.38 15.73 -15.15
N LEU A 416 22.97 15.11 -16.27
CA LEU A 416 23.74 14.04 -16.89
C LEU A 416 25.13 14.52 -17.35
N SER A 417 25.21 15.73 -17.91
CA SER A 417 26.48 16.31 -18.37
C SER A 417 27.45 16.56 -17.21
N SER A 418 26.96 16.90 -16.01
CA SER A 418 27.78 17.15 -14.83
C SER A 418 28.52 15.90 -14.36
N ILE A 419 27.98 14.71 -14.65
CA ILE A 419 28.58 13.40 -14.32
C ILE A 419 29.26 12.75 -15.54
N GLY A 420 29.50 13.52 -16.61
CA GLY A 420 30.22 13.05 -17.79
C GLY A 420 29.38 12.25 -18.81
N ILE A 421 28.05 12.22 -18.62
CA ILE A 421 27.13 11.58 -19.56
C ILE A 421 26.66 12.64 -20.56
N LYS A 422 26.99 12.47 -21.85
CA LYS A 422 26.74 13.47 -22.90
C LYS A 422 26.23 12.83 -24.19
N LYS A 423 25.50 13.61 -24.96
CA LYS A 423 24.99 13.19 -26.27
C LYS A 423 26.13 13.18 -27.30
N ASP A 424 26.30 12.09 -28.05
CA ASP A 424 27.22 12.02 -29.17
C ASP A 424 26.66 12.68 -30.44
N SER A 425 27.44 12.68 -31.54
CA SER A 425 27.03 13.24 -32.82
C SER A 425 25.85 12.50 -33.49
N ALA A 426 25.57 11.28 -33.10
CA ALA A 426 24.42 10.49 -33.55
C ALA A 426 23.18 10.71 -32.66
N GLY A 427 23.29 11.55 -31.62
CA GLY A 427 22.19 11.81 -30.70
C GLY A 427 22.05 10.77 -29.58
N VAL A 428 22.98 9.85 -29.42
CA VAL A 428 22.97 8.81 -28.37
C VAL A 428 23.66 9.34 -27.12
N MET A 429 23.02 9.19 -25.96
CA MET A 429 23.61 9.54 -24.69
C MET A 429 24.70 8.52 -24.31
N ARG A 430 25.92 9.01 -24.03
CA ARG A 430 27.08 8.16 -23.67
C ARG A 430 27.76 8.68 -22.41
N ASP A 431 28.31 7.75 -21.67
CA ASP A 431 29.15 8.06 -20.51
C ASP A 431 30.61 8.43 -20.91
N ASN A 432 31.44 8.76 -19.92
CA ASN A 432 32.85 9.13 -20.09
C ASN A 432 33.74 7.98 -20.61
N LYS A 433 33.26 6.72 -20.58
CA LYS A 433 33.88 5.53 -21.17
C LYS A 433 33.33 5.21 -22.56
N ASN A 434 32.57 6.14 -23.16
CA ASN A 434 31.92 6.02 -24.47
C ASN A 434 30.89 4.87 -24.56
N ARG A 435 30.34 4.39 -23.41
CA ARG A 435 29.29 3.37 -23.38
C ARG A 435 27.93 4.05 -23.57
N PRO A 436 27.02 3.52 -24.40
CA PRO A 436 25.68 4.06 -24.54
C PRO A 436 24.91 3.88 -23.23
N VAL A 437 24.13 4.90 -22.85
CA VAL A 437 23.24 4.78 -21.69
C VAL A 437 22.02 3.98 -22.06
N GLU A 438 22.02 2.74 -21.62
CA GLU A 438 20.98 1.75 -21.87
C GLU A 438 20.76 0.91 -20.61
N PHE A 439 19.49 0.67 -20.24
CA PHE A 439 19.14 -0.15 -19.09
C PHE A 439 17.74 -0.77 -19.23
N ASP A 440 17.49 -1.79 -18.44
CA ASP A 440 16.21 -2.49 -18.37
C ASP A 440 15.27 -1.81 -17.37
N LEU A 441 13.97 -1.77 -17.69
CA LEU A 441 12.88 -1.36 -16.81
C LEU A 441 11.93 -2.54 -16.60
N SER A 442 11.96 -3.13 -15.41
CA SER A 442 11.12 -4.25 -15.03
C SER A 442 9.74 -3.78 -14.56
N ILE A 443 8.69 -4.40 -15.11
CA ILE A 443 7.29 -4.08 -14.80
C ILE A 443 6.45 -5.36 -14.68
N ARG A 444 5.32 -5.25 -13.96
CA ARG A 444 4.37 -6.35 -13.77
C ARG A 444 3.55 -6.61 -15.03
N SER A 445 3.40 -7.88 -15.39
CA SER A 445 2.51 -8.32 -16.48
C SER A 445 1.02 -8.08 -16.16
N GLU A 446 0.65 -8.13 -14.89
CA GLU A 446 -0.73 -8.00 -14.40
C GLU A 446 -1.22 -6.55 -14.33
N SER A 447 -0.41 -5.57 -14.76
CA SER A 447 -0.77 -4.13 -14.68
C SER A 447 -0.59 -3.43 -16.03
N THR A 448 -1.69 -3.16 -16.72
CA THR A 448 -1.70 -2.33 -17.93
C THR A 448 -1.22 -0.90 -17.65
N ILE A 449 -1.56 -0.35 -16.47
CA ILE A 449 -1.09 0.96 -15.99
C ILE A 449 0.44 1.01 -15.95
N ASN A 450 1.09 -0.03 -15.42
CA ASN A 450 2.56 -0.07 -15.38
C ASN A 450 3.16 -0.20 -16.78
N GLN A 451 2.55 -0.97 -17.68
CA GLN A 451 3.01 -1.15 -19.06
C GLN A 451 2.93 0.18 -19.84
N ASP A 452 1.81 0.89 -19.73
CA ASP A 452 1.61 2.17 -20.39
C ASP A 452 2.54 3.25 -19.79
N THR A 453 2.68 3.29 -18.47
CA THR A 453 3.62 4.19 -17.78
C THR A 453 5.05 3.95 -18.23
N ALA A 454 5.50 2.68 -18.30
CA ALA A 454 6.84 2.34 -18.76
C ALA A 454 7.07 2.73 -20.23
N SER A 455 6.04 2.61 -21.07
CA SER A 455 6.10 3.05 -22.47
C SER A 455 6.32 4.55 -22.58
N ILE A 456 5.62 5.35 -21.75
CA ILE A 456 5.82 6.81 -21.68
C ILE A 456 7.24 7.13 -21.18
N ILE A 457 7.73 6.45 -20.13
CA ILE A 457 9.09 6.64 -19.61
C ILE A 457 10.11 6.37 -20.71
N ARG A 458 10.00 5.25 -21.43
CA ARG A 458 10.88 4.91 -22.55
C ARG A 458 10.89 6.01 -23.62
N ASP A 459 9.72 6.50 -24.00
CA ASP A 459 9.58 7.51 -25.04
C ASP A 459 10.19 8.86 -24.62
N GLU A 460 9.99 9.27 -23.35
CA GLU A 460 10.57 10.50 -22.81
C GLU A 460 12.10 10.44 -22.73
N LEU A 461 12.66 9.30 -22.28
CA LEU A 461 14.12 9.10 -22.21
C LEU A 461 14.77 9.06 -23.61
N ALA A 462 14.06 8.50 -24.57
CA ALA A 462 14.52 8.45 -25.96
C ALA A 462 14.72 9.85 -26.58
N LYS A 463 14.01 10.89 -26.11
CA LYS A 463 14.22 12.30 -26.54
C LYS A 463 15.64 12.79 -26.25
N LEU A 464 16.28 12.25 -25.20
CA LEU A 464 17.70 12.53 -24.89
C LEU A 464 18.67 11.46 -25.42
N GLY A 465 18.20 10.44 -26.14
CA GLY A 465 19.05 9.37 -26.67
C GLY A 465 19.43 8.32 -25.61
N ILE A 466 18.64 8.18 -24.56
CA ILE A 466 18.74 7.11 -23.56
C ILE A 466 17.82 5.97 -24.00
N LYS A 467 18.33 4.73 -24.00
CA LYS A 467 17.56 3.56 -24.37
C LYS A 467 17.06 2.81 -23.15
N VAL A 468 15.75 2.55 -23.10
CA VAL A 468 15.10 1.76 -22.06
C VAL A 468 14.47 0.51 -22.68
N ASN A 469 14.84 -0.67 -22.16
CA ASN A 469 14.24 -1.93 -22.55
C ASN A 469 13.20 -2.35 -21.52
N ILE A 470 11.94 -2.39 -21.90
CA ILE A 470 10.86 -2.79 -20.99
C ILE A 470 10.88 -4.32 -20.84
N ARG A 471 10.97 -4.79 -19.59
CA ARG A 471 10.94 -6.20 -19.20
C ARG A 471 9.64 -6.51 -18.47
N VAL A 472 8.71 -7.15 -19.17
CA VAL A 472 7.42 -7.57 -18.61
C VAL A 472 7.58 -8.94 -17.96
N MET A 473 7.19 -9.06 -16.69
CA MET A 473 7.27 -10.31 -15.92
C MET A 473 6.16 -10.37 -14.87
N ASP A 474 5.88 -11.57 -14.37
CA ASP A 474 4.96 -11.72 -13.23
C ASP A 474 5.54 -11.15 -11.95
N PHE A 475 4.65 -10.84 -11.00
CA PHE A 475 5.04 -10.18 -9.74
C PHE A 475 6.03 -11.00 -8.91
N GLN A 476 5.87 -12.33 -8.87
CA GLN A 476 6.76 -13.20 -8.09
C GLN A 476 8.18 -13.17 -8.63
N LYS A 477 8.32 -13.11 -9.97
CA LYS A 477 9.62 -12.95 -10.61
C LYS A 477 10.26 -11.60 -10.32
N GLN A 478 9.47 -10.52 -10.26
CA GLN A 478 9.98 -9.21 -9.82
C GLN A 478 10.51 -9.26 -8.39
N VAL A 479 9.74 -9.88 -7.48
CA VAL A 479 10.13 -10.05 -6.06
C VAL A 479 11.41 -10.88 -5.94
N GLU A 480 11.53 -11.97 -6.70
CA GLU A 480 12.75 -12.78 -6.75
C GLU A 480 13.97 -11.97 -7.21
N GLN A 481 13.81 -11.19 -8.29
CA GLN A 481 14.90 -10.33 -8.78
C GLN A 481 15.30 -9.28 -7.77
N LEU A 482 14.32 -8.64 -7.11
CA LEU A 482 14.55 -7.54 -6.18
C LEU A 482 15.26 -8.00 -4.90
N PHE A 483 14.83 -9.13 -4.30
CA PHE A 483 15.21 -9.51 -2.95
C PHE A 483 16.08 -10.78 -2.87
N SER A 484 16.22 -11.54 -3.95
CA SER A 484 16.96 -12.81 -3.95
C SER A 484 18.15 -12.82 -4.89
N THR A 485 17.95 -12.51 -6.17
CA THR A 485 19.04 -12.55 -7.16
C THR A 485 19.75 -11.21 -7.32
N PHE A 486 19.10 -10.10 -6.98
CA PHE A 486 19.56 -8.71 -7.20
C PHE A 486 19.92 -8.40 -8.67
N ASP A 487 19.50 -9.23 -9.61
CA ASP A 487 19.77 -9.09 -11.05
C ASP A 487 18.65 -8.32 -11.75
N TRP A 488 18.67 -7.01 -11.60
CA TRP A 488 17.78 -6.05 -12.22
C TRP A 488 18.48 -4.71 -12.39
N ASP A 489 17.99 -3.84 -13.29
CA ASP A 489 18.53 -2.49 -13.48
C ASP A 489 17.61 -1.44 -12.84
N SER A 490 16.38 -1.33 -13.33
CA SER A 490 15.37 -0.44 -12.74
C SER A 490 14.00 -1.11 -12.69
N ILE A 491 13.13 -0.66 -11.78
CA ILE A 491 11.85 -1.30 -11.52
C ILE A 491 10.76 -0.29 -11.15
N ILE A 492 9.54 -0.49 -11.66
CA ILE A 492 8.34 0.17 -11.15
C ILE A 492 7.67 -0.76 -10.15
N MET A 493 7.50 -0.27 -8.92
CA MET A 493 6.86 -1.00 -7.84
C MET A 493 6.08 -0.06 -6.92
N GLY A 494 5.28 -0.60 -6.02
CA GLY A 494 4.59 0.13 -4.95
C GLY A 494 4.74 -0.59 -3.63
N LEU A 495 4.69 0.17 -2.54
CA LEU A 495 4.58 -0.33 -1.18
C LEU A 495 3.21 0.03 -0.62
N SER A 496 2.65 -0.85 0.21
CA SER A 496 1.34 -0.63 0.84
C SER A 496 1.38 0.38 1.99
N GLY A 497 2.56 0.75 2.47
CA GLY A 497 2.72 1.72 3.56
C GLY A 497 2.24 3.12 3.19
N SER A 498 1.65 3.81 4.15
CA SER A 498 1.02 5.12 3.97
C SER A 498 1.87 6.29 4.46
N ASN A 499 2.91 6.05 5.27
CA ASN A 499 3.70 7.06 5.97
C ASN A 499 2.85 8.06 6.80
N ILE A 500 1.73 7.60 7.37
CA ILE A 500 0.89 8.42 8.25
C ILE A 500 1.63 8.72 9.55
N PHE A 501 2.35 7.73 10.07
CA PHE A 501 3.25 7.92 11.19
C PHE A 501 4.67 8.09 10.65
N PRO A 502 5.47 9.02 11.20
CA PRO A 502 6.82 9.26 10.71
C PRO A 502 7.72 8.03 10.87
N SER A 503 7.48 7.22 11.89
CA SER A 503 8.22 5.97 12.17
C SER A 503 7.72 4.75 11.36
N GLN A 504 6.72 4.90 10.48
CA GLN A 504 6.36 3.84 9.54
C GLN A 504 7.46 3.61 8.51
N GLY A 505 7.60 2.36 8.07
CA GLY A 505 8.61 1.99 7.08
C GLY A 505 9.97 1.71 7.70
N SER A 506 10.01 1.20 8.92
CA SER A 506 11.24 0.71 9.57
C SER A 506 11.99 -0.36 8.75
N ASN A 507 11.29 -1.04 7.87
CA ASN A 507 11.84 -2.00 6.92
C ASN A 507 12.20 -1.41 5.55
N VAL A 508 11.92 -0.13 5.30
CA VAL A 508 12.16 0.55 4.01
C VAL A 508 13.27 1.58 4.10
N TRP A 509 13.16 2.47 5.08
CA TRP A 509 14.01 3.65 5.13
C TRP A 509 15.39 3.41 5.75
N PRO A 510 15.53 2.72 6.91
CA PRO A 510 16.85 2.36 7.42
C PRO A 510 17.60 1.44 6.46
N SER A 511 18.90 1.61 6.39
CA SER A 511 19.79 0.85 5.50
C SER A 511 19.66 -0.66 5.68
N THR A 512 19.45 -1.12 6.91
CA THR A 512 19.26 -2.54 7.26
C THR A 512 17.85 -3.08 6.94
N GLY A 513 16.96 -2.23 6.42
CA GLY A 513 15.60 -2.64 6.06
C GLY A 513 15.57 -3.67 4.93
N ASN A 514 14.80 -4.74 5.11
CA ASN A 514 14.66 -5.78 4.09
C ASN A 514 13.91 -5.31 2.83
N LEU A 515 13.20 -4.18 2.91
CA LEU A 515 12.55 -3.48 1.78
C LEU A 515 13.26 -2.17 1.41
N HIS A 516 14.56 -2.04 1.68
CA HIS A 516 15.39 -0.92 1.27
C HIS A 516 15.60 -0.96 -0.25
N MET A 517 14.60 -0.52 -0.99
CA MET A 517 14.27 -0.88 -2.37
C MET A 517 15.40 -0.70 -3.38
N TRP A 518 16.34 0.23 -3.15
CA TRP A 518 17.47 0.47 -4.05
C TRP A 518 18.71 -0.38 -3.74
N ASN A 519 18.82 -0.90 -2.51
CA ASN A 519 19.86 -1.82 -2.06
C ASN A 519 19.36 -2.71 -0.91
N PRO A 520 18.44 -3.68 -1.20
CA PRO A 520 17.85 -4.53 -0.19
C PRO A 520 18.89 -5.38 0.57
N ASN A 521 18.61 -5.64 1.84
CA ASN A 521 19.42 -6.50 2.72
C ASN A 521 20.87 -6.03 2.91
N GLN A 522 21.17 -4.73 2.85
CA GLN A 522 22.49 -4.25 3.22
C GLN A 522 22.67 -4.26 4.75
N GLU A 523 23.86 -4.61 5.21
CA GLU A 523 24.16 -4.73 6.64
C GLU A 523 24.50 -3.37 7.27
N THR A 524 25.06 -2.47 6.48
CA THR A 524 25.49 -1.14 6.89
C THR A 524 25.21 -0.13 5.78
N PRO A 525 25.03 1.17 6.10
CA PRO A 525 24.82 2.19 5.07
C PRO A 525 25.99 2.23 4.08
N ALA A 526 25.67 2.22 2.79
CA ALA A 526 26.65 2.25 1.72
C ALA A 526 27.16 3.68 1.42
N THR A 527 26.44 4.70 1.90
CA THR A 527 26.73 6.13 1.64
C THR A 527 26.54 6.99 2.88
N ASP A 528 27.14 8.18 2.89
CA ASP A 528 27.01 9.14 3.99
C ASP A 528 25.55 9.62 4.16
N TRP A 529 24.79 9.76 3.07
CA TRP A 529 23.40 10.16 3.16
C TRP A 529 22.50 9.06 3.73
N GLU A 530 22.77 7.78 3.43
CA GLU A 530 22.08 6.64 4.07
C GLU A 530 22.40 6.59 5.57
N ALA A 531 23.67 6.73 5.95
CA ALA A 531 24.05 6.82 7.36
C ALA A 531 23.33 7.99 8.07
N ARG A 532 23.13 9.11 7.37
CA ARG A 532 22.42 10.27 7.92
C ARG A 532 20.92 10.00 8.08
N ILE A 533 20.26 9.38 7.10
CA ILE A 533 18.83 9.03 7.24
C ILE A 533 18.62 7.96 8.32
N ASP A 534 19.54 6.99 8.47
CA ASP A 534 19.49 6.00 9.56
C ASP A 534 19.53 6.70 10.93
N TYR A 535 20.45 7.65 11.09
CA TYR A 535 20.55 8.45 12.30
C TYR A 535 19.28 9.26 12.56
N LEU A 536 18.79 10.01 11.55
CA LEU A 536 17.60 10.86 11.68
C LEU A 536 16.32 10.03 11.95
N TYR A 537 16.19 8.89 11.29
CA TYR A 537 15.07 7.99 11.51
C TYR A 537 15.06 7.46 12.95
N ASN A 538 16.21 7.04 13.45
CA ASN A 538 16.36 6.59 14.82
C ASN A 538 16.11 7.73 15.82
N GLU A 539 16.73 8.91 15.64
CA GLU A 539 16.48 10.06 16.52
C GLU A 539 15.02 10.51 16.51
N GLY A 540 14.38 10.58 15.34
CA GLY A 540 12.98 10.96 15.21
C GLY A 540 12.03 10.01 15.93
N LYS A 541 12.31 8.71 15.88
CA LYS A 541 11.55 7.66 16.56
C LYS A 541 11.52 7.85 18.09
N PHE A 542 12.59 8.42 18.67
CA PHE A 542 12.72 8.61 20.11
C PHE A 542 12.51 10.06 20.57
N THR A 543 12.28 11.00 19.67
CA THR A 543 12.08 12.41 20.01
C THR A 543 10.60 12.71 20.21
N ILE A 544 10.20 12.97 21.46
CA ILE A 544 8.81 13.32 21.83
C ILE A 544 8.54 14.82 21.78
N ASP A 545 9.58 15.67 21.79
CA ASP A 545 9.41 17.12 21.62
C ASP A 545 9.02 17.43 20.17
N PRO A 546 7.81 18.00 19.91
CA PRO A 546 7.31 18.15 18.56
C PRO A 546 8.12 19.13 17.71
N VAL A 547 8.77 20.13 18.31
CA VAL A 547 9.58 21.13 17.59
C VAL A 547 10.89 20.50 17.13
N LYS A 548 11.56 19.75 18.00
CA LYS A 548 12.76 19.01 17.66
C LYS A 548 12.47 17.91 16.63
N ALA A 549 11.39 17.17 16.84
CA ALA A 549 10.96 16.11 15.92
C ALA A 549 10.67 16.68 14.52
N GLN A 550 9.99 17.84 14.43
CA GLN A 550 9.76 18.50 13.13
C GLN A 550 11.08 18.77 12.40
N GLY A 551 12.10 19.30 13.09
CA GLY A 551 13.42 19.56 12.48
C GLY A 551 14.10 18.29 11.98
N ILE A 552 14.04 17.20 12.76
CA ILE A 552 14.58 15.89 12.39
C ILE A 552 13.89 15.33 11.14
N TRP A 553 12.56 15.32 11.16
CA TRP A 553 11.78 14.77 10.05
C TRP A 553 11.80 15.67 8.80
N ASP A 554 11.99 16.97 8.93
CA ASP A 554 12.22 17.88 7.80
C ASP A 554 13.55 17.60 7.11
N GLU A 555 14.63 17.41 7.88
CA GLU A 555 15.93 17.04 7.33
C GLU A 555 15.88 15.66 6.64
N PHE A 556 15.24 14.67 7.28
CA PHE A 556 15.02 13.33 6.72
C PHE A 556 14.31 13.39 5.36
N GLN A 557 13.18 14.12 5.28
CA GLN A 557 12.44 14.31 4.04
C GLN A 557 13.28 15.01 2.97
N SER A 558 14.05 16.04 3.37
CA SER A 558 14.87 16.84 2.45
C SER A 558 15.96 15.98 1.79
N ILE A 559 16.63 15.12 2.56
CA ILE A 559 17.65 14.20 2.03
C ILE A 559 17.03 13.24 1.01
N LEU A 560 15.92 12.60 1.34
CA LEU A 560 15.27 11.63 0.45
C LEU A 560 14.73 12.27 -0.83
N LEU A 561 14.23 13.50 -0.75
CA LEU A 561 13.78 14.26 -1.93
C LEU A 561 14.96 14.71 -2.80
N GLU A 562 16.13 15.01 -2.20
CA GLU A 562 17.35 15.39 -2.91
C GLU A 562 18.02 14.18 -3.56
N GLU A 563 18.18 13.08 -2.84
CA GLU A 563 18.88 11.89 -3.30
C GLU A 563 18.07 11.06 -4.31
N CYS A 564 16.76 11.22 -4.34
CA CYS A 564 15.83 10.54 -5.26
C CYS A 564 16.03 9.00 -5.33
N PRO A 565 16.19 8.28 -4.21
CA PRO A 565 16.32 6.83 -4.27
C PRO A 565 15.01 6.17 -4.77
N LEU A 566 13.88 6.76 -4.44
CA LEU A 566 12.55 6.40 -4.94
C LEU A 566 11.95 7.60 -5.68
N ILE A 567 11.74 7.46 -6.98
CA ILE A 567 11.10 8.48 -7.81
C ILE A 567 9.60 8.21 -7.83
N HIS A 568 8.85 8.90 -6.97
CA HIS A 568 7.40 8.71 -6.88
C HIS A 568 6.69 9.10 -8.18
N LEU A 569 5.72 8.27 -8.57
CA LEU A 569 4.89 8.46 -9.76
C LEU A 569 3.61 9.23 -9.41
N MET A 570 2.48 8.55 -9.39
CA MET A 570 1.16 9.14 -9.24
C MET A 570 0.45 8.62 -7.99
N ARG A 571 -0.30 9.48 -7.30
CA ARG A 571 -1.33 9.11 -6.32
C ARG A 571 -2.62 8.86 -7.08
N THR A 572 -3.22 7.70 -6.89
CA THR A 572 -4.49 7.36 -7.54
C THR A 572 -5.67 7.71 -6.64
N ARG A 573 -6.79 8.11 -7.24
CA ARG A 573 -8.09 8.11 -6.56
C ARG A 573 -8.78 6.78 -6.80
N GLY A 574 -9.48 6.28 -5.79
CA GLY A 574 -10.37 5.14 -5.96
C GLY A 574 -11.75 5.59 -6.43
N PHE A 575 -12.34 4.80 -7.33
CA PHE A 575 -13.73 4.95 -7.74
C PHE A 575 -14.43 3.61 -7.60
N TRP A 576 -15.60 3.59 -6.95
CA TRP A 576 -16.38 2.38 -6.71
C TRP A 576 -17.81 2.58 -7.17
N ALA A 577 -18.29 1.71 -8.05
CA ALA A 577 -19.71 1.59 -8.33
C ALA A 577 -20.32 0.60 -7.34
N ILE A 578 -21.39 1.00 -6.67
CA ILE A 578 -22.14 0.17 -5.72
C ILE A 578 -23.60 0.16 -6.11
N ASN A 579 -24.19 -1.04 -6.13
CA ASN A 579 -25.58 -1.25 -6.50
C ASN A 579 -26.55 -0.50 -5.57
N ASN A 580 -27.53 0.20 -6.14
CA ASN A 580 -28.47 1.07 -5.43
C ASN A 580 -29.51 0.32 -4.56
N ARG A 581 -29.50 -1.01 -4.54
CA ARG A 581 -30.30 -1.79 -3.58
C ARG A 581 -29.82 -1.64 -2.13
N TRP A 582 -28.58 -1.19 -1.94
CA TRP A 582 -27.98 -0.97 -0.63
C TRP A 582 -28.24 0.44 -0.11
N ASP A 583 -28.38 0.56 1.19
CA ASP A 583 -28.47 1.86 1.85
C ASP A 583 -27.07 2.40 2.12
N PHE A 584 -26.82 3.64 1.70
CA PHE A 584 -25.50 4.26 1.79
C PHE A 584 -25.33 5.22 2.97
N THR A 585 -26.26 5.24 3.92
CA THR A 585 -26.22 6.20 5.04
C THR A 585 -24.90 6.12 5.78
N ASN A 586 -24.45 4.91 6.13
CA ASN A 586 -23.21 4.68 6.86
C ASN A 586 -22.01 4.30 5.98
N VAL A 587 -22.17 4.21 4.67
CA VAL A 587 -21.04 3.93 3.79
C VAL A 587 -20.11 5.11 3.74
N TYR A 588 -18.82 4.89 3.91
CA TYR A 588 -17.79 5.89 3.69
C TYR A 588 -16.59 5.28 2.96
N PHE A 589 -15.77 6.14 2.40
CA PHE A 589 -14.57 5.76 1.66
C PHE A 589 -13.38 6.48 2.25
N ASP A 590 -12.45 5.73 2.77
CA ASP A 590 -11.16 6.28 3.17
C ASP A 590 -10.10 6.05 2.08
N ASN A 591 -9.01 6.77 2.18
CA ASN A 591 -7.92 6.71 1.22
C ASN A 591 -6.88 5.61 1.53
N MET A 592 -7.14 4.76 2.52
CA MET A 592 -6.34 3.59 2.88
C MET A 592 -7.03 2.28 2.54
N ASN A 593 -8.26 2.09 3.05
CA ASN A 593 -8.96 0.81 3.05
C ASN A 593 -10.04 0.72 1.96
N GLY A 594 -10.40 1.85 1.36
CA GLY A 594 -11.45 1.91 0.35
C GLY A 594 -12.85 2.04 0.95
N ALA A 595 -13.79 1.21 0.50
CA ALA A 595 -15.17 1.27 0.97
C ALA A 595 -15.35 0.50 2.28
N GLU A 596 -15.87 1.16 3.32
CA GLU A 596 -16.31 0.49 4.54
C GLU A 596 -17.75 -0.02 4.37
N ILE A 597 -17.93 -1.32 4.43
CA ILE A 597 -19.20 -2.01 4.18
C ILE A 597 -19.82 -2.67 5.41
N SER A 598 -19.12 -2.71 6.56
CA SER A 598 -19.64 -3.36 7.79
C SER A 598 -20.96 -2.76 8.26
N TYR A 599 -21.22 -1.51 7.90
CA TYR A 599 -22.40 -0.74 8.28
C TYR A 599 -23.46 -0.62 7.16
N ILE A 600 -23.30 -1.36 6.06
CA ILE A 600 -24.26 -1.34 4.94
C ILE A 600 -25.45 -2.28 5.22
N TRP A 601 -26.64 -1.94 4.74
CA TRP A 601 -27.83 -2.81 4.79
C TRP A 601 -28.66 -2.70 3.52
N LEU A 602 -29.58 -3.65 3.32
CA LEU A 602 -30.57 -3.59 2.24
C LEU A 602 -31.62 -2.49 2.51
N LYS A 603 -31.95 -1.72 1.48
CA LYS A 603 -33.05 -0.74 1.52
C LYS A 603 -34.40 -1.38 1.80
#